data_a3fb56c0c185904ba90a484708724352
#
_entry.id   a3fb56c0c185904ba90a484708724352
#
_cell.length_a   1.000
_cell.length_b   1.000
_cell.length_c   1.000
_cell.angle_alpha   90.00
_cell.angle_beta   90.00
_cell.angle_gamma   90.00
#
_symmetry.space_group_name_H-M   'P 1'
#
loop_
_entity.id
_entity.type
_entity.pdbx_description
1 polymer ?
#
loop_
_entity_poly.entity_id
_entity_poly.type
_entity_poly.pdbx_seq_one_letter_code
_entity_poly.pdbx_strand_id
1 'polypeptide(L)'
;MWSVFRFQYFAGGFMKKIGIVMGSDSDLQVAKKAADMLEEFGVPYEVHVYSAHRTPDEAKDFTVNAEANGFGAIIALAGMAAHLAGAIAANTTLPVVGVPVSSNNLDGMDALLSTVMMPTGIPVATVAINGAGNAALLCIEMLALSDPELAAKLKARREADRQKVLEKNARIEAEFNR
;
A
#
# COMPACT_ATOMS: atom_id res chain seq x y z
N MET A 1 -11.50 -5.52 26.00
CA MET A 1 -10.20 -4.93 26.40
C MET A 1 -9.79 -4.03 25.24
N TRP A 2 -10.09 -2.73 25.33
CA TRP A 2 -9.87 -1.77 24.25
C TRP A 2 -8.39 -1.41 24.19
N SER A 3 -7.72 -1.71 23.09
CA SER A 3 -6.35 -1.30 22.83
C SER A 3 -6.35 0.22 22.60
N VAL A 4 -5.75 0.95 23.53
CA VAL A 4 -5.55 2.40 23.42
C VAL A 4 -4.46 2.63 22.38
N PHE A 5 -4.83 3.02 21.15
CA PHE A 5 -3.89 3.51 20.16
C PHE A 5 -3.19 4.74 20.72
N ARG A 6 -1.89 4.64 21.01
CA ARG A 6 -1.02 5.75 21.38
C ARG A 6 -0.79 6.61 20.15
N PHE A 7 -1.48 7.75 20.07
CA PHE A 7 -1.13 8.79 19.10
C PHE A 7 0.24 9.34 19.43
N GLN A 8 1.23 9.12 18.57
CA GLN A 8 2.54 9.77 18.67
C GLN A 8 2.44 11.17 18.03
N TYR A 9 2.66 12.20 18.85
CA TYR A 9 2.83 13.58 18.40
C TYR A 9 4.24 13.76 17.84
N PHE A 10 4.36 14.15 16.57
CA PHE A 10 5.57 14.69 16.00
C PHE A 10 5.48 16.21 15.92
N ALA A 11 6.62 16.91 16.01
CA ALA A 11 6.70 18.37 15.96
C ALA A 11 6.20 18.89 14.60
N GLY A 12 4.88 19.21 14.52
CA GLY A 12 4.28 19.79 13.31
C GLY A 12 2.91 19.24 12.91
N GLY A 13 2.40 18.14 13.52
CA GLY A 13 1.09 17.59 13.19
C GLY A 13 0.98 16.09 13.48
N PHE A 14 -0.26 15.56 13.41
CA PHE A 14 -0.50 14.11 13.51
C PHE A 14 0.05 13.39 12.27
N MET A 15 0.77 12.27 12.47
CA MET A 15 1.15 11.40 11.36
C MET A 15 -0.10 10.90 10.64
N LYS A 16 -0.15 11.10 9.32
CA LYS A 16 -1.24 10.61 8.48
C LYS A 16 -1.23 9.09 8.45
N LYS A 17 -2.42 8.47 8.55
CA LYS A 17 -2.57 7.02 8.45
C LYS A 17 -2.81 6.57 7.00
N ILE A 18 -2.60 5.28 6.74
CA ILE A 18 -2.84 4.67 5.43
C ILE A 18 -4.09 3.80 5.49
N GLY A 19 -4.99 3.95 4.52
CA GLY A 19 -6.10 3.04 4.32
C GLY A 19 -5.67 1.84 3.49
N ILE A 20 -5.97 0.63 3.95
CA ILE A 20 -5.81 -0.61 3.17
C ILE A 20 -7.22 -1.13 2.90
N VAL A 21 -7.66 -1.09 1.63
CA VAL A 21 -8.99 -1.52 1.23
C VAL A 21 -8.86 -2.70 0.27
N MET A 22 -9.50 -3.82 0.58
CA MET A 22 -9.53 -5.00 -0.28
C MET A 22 -10.94 -5.32 -0.75
N GLY A 23 -11.08 -5.81 -1.98
CA GLY A 23 -12.38 -6.13 -2.58
C GLY A 23 -13.03 -7.41 -2.04
N SER A 24 -12.22 -8.27 -1.40
CA SER A 24 -12.62 -9.54 -0.79
C SER A 24 -11.64 -9.91 0.32
N ASP A 25 -12.11 -10.68 1.29
CA ASP A 25 -11.28 -11.31 2.33
C ASP A 25 -10.27 -12.34 1.76
N SER A 26 -10.51 -12.84 0.55
CA SER A 26 -9.53 -13.66 -0.19
C SER A 26 -8.18 -12.95 -0.41
N ASP A 27 -8.18 -11.62 -0.41
CA ASP A 27 -7.01 -10.79 -0.67
C ASP A 27 -6.19 -10.51 0.61
N LEU A 28 -6.65 -11.01 1.77
CA LEU A 28 -6.07 -10.75 3.08
C LEU A 28 -4.57 -11.09 3.17
N GLN A 29 -4.13 -12.20 2.56
CA GLN A 29 -2.72 -12.61 2.59
C GLN A 29 -1.81 -11.62 1.82
N VAL A 30 -2.36 -10.96 0.80
CA VAL A 30 -1.65 -9.92 0.06
C VAL A 30 -1.68 -8.61 0.87
N ALA A 31 -2.85 -8.22 1.41
CA ALA A 31 -3.01 -7.03 2.22
C ALA A 31 -2.12 -7.03 3.47
N LYS A 32 -1.91 -8.20 4.08
CA LYS A 32 -1.04 -8.37 5.23
C LYS A 32 0.40 -7.93 4.97
N LYS A 33 0.92 -8.13 3.75
CA LYS A 33 2.27 -7.66 3.37
C LYS A 33 2.38 -6.12 3.42
N ALA A 34 1.29 -5.41 3.13
CA ALA A 34 1.26 -3.95 3.29
C ALA A 34 1.20 -3.56 4.77
N ALA A 35 0.36 -4.22 5.55
CA ALA A 35 0.25 -3.96 6.98
C ALA A 35 1.59 -4.19 7.70
N ASP A 36 2.24 -5.34 7.48
CA ASP A 36 3.54 -5.68 8.06
C ASP A 36 4.61 -4.60 7.72
N MET A 37 4.60 -4.08 6.49
CA MET A 37 5.51 -3.01 6.07
C MET A 37 5.21 -1.69 6.77
N LEU A 38 3.94 -1.31 6.91
CA LEU A 38 3.54 -0.09 7.63
C LEU A 38 3.90 -0.19 9.12
N GLU A 39 3.73 -1.36 9.73
CA GLU A 39 4.16 -1.63 11.11
C GLU A 39 5.66 -1.48 11.29
N GLU A 40 6.47 -2.01 10.37
CA GLU A 40 7.93 -1.89 10.40
C GLU A 40 8.39 -0.42 10.43
N PHE A 41 7.70 0.46 9.70
CA PHE A 41 8.01 1.89 9.67
C PHE A 41 7.31 2.70 10.77
N GLY A 42 6.38 2.10 11.50
CA GLY A 42 5.59 2.76 12.55
C GLY A 42 4.52 3.71 11.98
N VAL A 43 4.04 3.46 10.76
CA VAL A 43 2.98 4.24 10.12
C VAL A 43 1.61 3.67 10.50
N PRO A 44 0.70 4.46 11.07
CA PRO A 44 -0.64 3.98 11.43
C PRO A 44 -1.45 3.63 10.18
N TYR A 45 -2.31 2.63 10.28
CA TYR A 45 -3.17 2.19 9.18
C TYR A 45 -4.51 1.64 9.67
N GLU A 46 -5.47 1.53 8.75
CA GLU A 46 -6.72 0.81 8.94
C GLU A 46 -6.95 -0.15 7.76
N VAL A 47 -7.55 -1.31 8.03
CA VAL A 47 -7.83 -2.33 7.02
C VAL A 47 -9.34 -2.55 6.89
N HIS A 48 -9.84 -2.50 5.66
CA HIS A 48 -11.26 -2.67 5.35
C HIS A 48 -11.49 -3.65 4.20
N VAL A 49 -12.64 -4.30 4.22
CA VAL A 49 -13.14 -5.11 3.09
C VAL A 49 -14.33 -4.36 2.50
N TYR A 50 -14.12 -3.68 1.37
CA TYR A 50 -15.15 -3.00 0.61
C TYR A 50 -15.05 -3.37 -0.87
N SER A 51 -16.13 -3.90 -1.42
CA SER A 51 -16.17 -4.30 -2.83
C SER A 51 -16.78 -3.18 -3.67
N ALA A 52 -16.08 -2.73 -4.72
CA ALA A 52 -16.62 -1.76 -5.66
C ALA A 52 -17.94 -2.23 -6.33
N HIS A 53 -18.16 -3.55 -6.41
CA HIS A 53 -19.32 -4.13 -7.05
C HIS A 53 -20.44 -4.55 -6.08
N ARG A 54 -20.08 -4.94 -4.83
CA ARG A 54 -21.04 -5.51 -3.86
C ARG A 54 -21.38 -4.57 -2.72
N THR A 55 -20.48 -3.65 -2.38
CA THR A 55 -20.62 -2.64 -1.31
C THR A 55 -20.14 -1.27 -1.82
N PRO A 56 -20.70 -0.76 -2.95
CA PRO A 56 -20.20 0.48 -3.55
C PRO A 56 -20.40 1.71 -2.66
N ASP A 57 -21.48 1.74 -1.89
CA ASP A 57 -21.79 2.88 -1.01
C ASP A 57 -20.81 2.97 0.16
N GLU A 58 -20.47 1.85 0.79
CA GLU A 58 -19.48 1.78 1.88
C GLU A 58 -18.07 2.14 1.37
N ALA A 59 -17.71 1.66 0.19
CA ALA A 59 -16.43 2.03 -0.44
C ALA A 59 -16.36 3.54 -0.72
N LYS A 60 -17.44 4.12 -1.21
CA LYS A 60 -17.55 5.56 -1.47
C LYS A 60 -17.54 6.37 -0.18
N ASP A 61 -18.32 5.99 0.82
CA ASP A 61 -18.40 6.67 2.12
C ASP A 61 -17.04 6.70 2.81
N PHE A 62 -16.33 5.57 2.86
CA PHE A 62 -14.97 5.53 3.34
C PHE A 62 -14.08 6.53 2.60
N THR A 63 -14.16 6.53 1.27
CA THR A 63 -13.25 7.30 0.42
C THR A 63 -13.46 8.81 0.54
N VAL A 64 -14.70 9.29 0.49
CA VAL A 64 -15.00 10.74 0.56
C VAL A 64 -14.68 11.33 1.93
N ASN A 65 -14.70 10.52 2.99
CA ASN A 65 -14.38 10.93 4.35
C ASN A 65 -12.90 10.68 4.73
N ALA A 66 -12.11 10.03 3.87
CA ALA A 66 -10.76 9.58 4.22
C ALA A 66 -9.84 10.75 4.61
N GLU A 67 -9.83 11.84 3.87
CA GLU A 67 -8.98 13.00 4.17
C GLU A 67 -9.34 13.63 5.53
N ALA A 68 -10.63 13.84 5.80
CA ALA A 68 -11.13 14.37 7.06
C ALA A 68 -10.83 13.44 8.25
N ASN A 69 -10.79 12.12 8.00
CA ASN A 69 -10.44 11.09 8.98
C ASN A 69 -8.92 10.90 9.16
N GLY A 70 -8.08 11.75 8.54
CA GLY A 70 -6.63 11.78 8.76
C GLY A 70 -5.84 10.77 7.91
N PHE A 71 -6.42 10.21 6.86
CA PHE A 71 -5.67 9.40 5.90
C PHE A 71 -4.77 10.28 5.02
N GLY A 72 -3.60 9.77 4.63
CA GLY A 72 -2.65 10.41 3.73
C GLY A 72 -2.56 9.76 2.35
N ALA A 73 -2.90 8.48 2.27
CA ALA A 73 -3.02 7.72 1.03
C ALA A 73 -3.88 6.47 1.25
N ILE A 74 -4.30 5.83 0.17
CA ILE A 74 -5.11 4.61 0.21
C ILE A 74 -4.46 3.55 -0.68
N ILE A 75 -4.28 2.34 -0.13
CA ILE A 75 -3.89 1.14 -0.88
C ILE A 75 -5.16 0.36 -1.19
N ALA A 76 -5.42 0.10 -2.46
CA ALA A 76 -6.60 -0.64 -2.91
C ALA A 76 -6.19 -1.94 -3.60
N LEU A 77 -6.64 -3.08 -3.06
CA LEU A 77 -6.33 -4.41 -3.54
C LEU A 77 -7.56 -5.04 -4.19
N ALA A 78 -7.40 -5.56 -5.40
CA ALA A 78 -8.46 -6.31 -6.07
C ALA A 78 -7.90 -7.27 -7.11
N GLY A 79 -8.58 -8.41 -7.26
CA GLY A 79 -8.33 -9.40 -8.32
C GLY A 79 -9.36 -9.33 -9.44
N MET A 80 -9.17 -10.10 -10.49
CA MET A 80 -10.09 -10.23 -11.63
C MET A 80 -10.41 -8.87 -12.28
N ALA A 81 -11.70 -8.49 -12.37
CA ALA A 81 -12.13 -7.17 -12.80
C ALA A 81 -11.87 -6.14 -11.69
N ALA A 82 -10.61 -5.74 -11.52
CA ALA A 82 -10.08 -4.98 -10.39
C ALA A 82 -10.44 -3.48 -10.47
N HIS A 83 -11.71 -3.13 -10.37
CA HIS A 83 -12.22 -1.76 -10.44
C HIS A 83 -12.03 -0.94 -9.16
N LEU A 84 -11.71 -1.58 -8.02
CA LEU A 84 -11.73 -0.95 -6.70
C LEU A 84 -10.83 0.29 -6.62
N ALA A 85 -9.59 0.20 -7.10
CA ALA A 85 -8.65 1.32 -7.06
C ALA A 85 -9.14 2.52 -7.86
N GLY A 86 -9.70 2.28 -9.06
CA GLY A 86 -10.30 3.32 -9.89
C GLY A 86 -11.55 3.94 -9.26
N ALA A 87 -12.41 3.12 -8.65
CA ALA A 87 -13.61 3.60 -7.96
C ALA A 87 -13.26 4.46 -6.74
N ILE A 88 -12.22 4.09 -5.97
CA ILE A 88 -11.69 4.89 -4.87
C ILE A 88 -11.09 6.20 -5.42
N ALA A 89 -10.20 6.13 -6.40
CA ALA A 89 -9.54 7.32 -6.96
C ALA A 89 -10.52 8.35 -7.55
N ALA A 90 -11.67 7.90 -8.05
CA ALA A 90 -12.72 8.78 -8.56
C ALA A 90 -13.45 9.59 -7.46
N ASN A 91 -13.28 9.24 -6.18
CA ASN A 91 -14.01 9.85 -5.05
C ASN A 91 -13.09 10.56 -4.04
N THR A 92 -11.79 10.68 -4.33
CA THR A 92 -10.83 11.39 -3.46
C THR A 92 -9.71 12.02 -4.27
N THR A 93 -9.06 13.03 -3.70
CA THR A 93 -7.79 13.60 -4.20
C THR A 93 -6.57 13.06 -3.45
N LEU A 94 -6.76 12.20 -2.46
CA LEU A 94 -5.65 11.48 -1.83
C LEU A 94 -4.98 10.53 -2.83
N PRO A 95 -3.66 10.33 -2.74
CA PRO A 95 -2.98 9.32 -3.54
C PRO A 95 -3.60 7.94 -3.35
N VAL A 96 -3.89 7.25 -4.46
CA VAL A 96 -4.38 5.87 -4.46
C VAL A 96 -3.35 4.96 -5.11
N VAL A 97 -2.94 3.93 -4.38
CA VAL A 97 -2.01 2.90 -4.86
C VAL A 97 -2.79 1.62 -5.11
N GLY A 98 -2.87 1.21 -6.37
CA GLY A 98 -3.55 -0.01 -6.78
C GLY A 98 -2.63 -1.23 -6.72
N VAL A 99 -3.09 -2.29 -6.09
CA VAL A 99 -2.42 -3.59 -6.03
C VAL A 99 -3.26 -4.62 -6.77
N PRO A 100 -2.88 -4.98 -7.99
CA PRO A 100 -3.51 -6.11 -8.68
C PRO A 100 -3.27 -7.39 -7.88
N VAL A 101 -4.32 -8.19 -7.66
CA VAL A 101 -4.20 -9.48 -6.96
C VAL A 101 -4.36 -10.60 -7.97
N SER A 102 -3.45 -11.58 -7.92
CA SER A 102 -3.49 -12.75 -8.81
C SER A 102 -4.72 -13.62 -8.52
N SER A 103 -5.27 -14.17 -9.58
CA SER A 103 -6.35 -15.16 -9.55
C SER A 103 -5.93 -16.40 -10.35
N ASN A 104 -6.71 -17.49 -10.23
CA ASN A 104 -6.41 -18.75 -10.92
C ASN A 104 -6.64 -18.70 -12.44
N ASN A 105 -7.23 -17.63 -12.97
CA ASN A 105 -7.60 -17.59 -14.39
C ASN A 105 -6.49 -17.03 -15.29
N LEU A 106 -5.99 -15.81 -15.01
CA LEU A 106 -5.00 -15.10 -15.84
C LEU A 106 -3.79 -14.63 -15.03
N ASP A 107 -3.50 -15.30 -13.91
CA ASP A 107 -2.36 -15.03 -13.02
C ASP A 107 -2.25 -13.54 -12.58
N GLY A 108 -3.38 -12.82 -12.62
CA GLY A 108 -3.48 -11.41 -12.23
C GLY A 108 -3.24 -10.41 -13.37
N MET A 109 -3.05 -10.87 -14.62
CA MET A 109 -2.92 -9.97 -15.77
C MET A 109 -4.21 -9.19 -16.02
N ASP A 110 -5.36 -9.82 -15.84
CA ASP A 110 -6.68 -9.20 -15.86
C ASP A 110 -6.80 -8.08 -14.81
N ALA A 111 -6.36 -8.35 -13.59
CA ALA A 111 -6.36 -7.38 -12.51
C ALA A 111 -5.36 -6.23 -12.77
N LEU A 112 -4.17 -6.53 -13.29
CA LEU A 112 -3.19 -5.51 -13.65
C LEU A 112 -3.73 -4.55 -14.72
N LEU A 113 -4.27 -5.07 -15.80
CA LEU A 113 -4.81 -4.25 -16.89
C LEU A 113 -6.04 -3.44 -16.44
N SER A 114 -6.90 -4.02 -15.59
CA SER A 114 -8.05 -3.31 -15.03
C SER A 114 -7.65 -2.17 -14.08
N THR A 115 -6.51 -2.29 -13.39
CA THR A 115 -6.04 -1.30 -12.42
C THR A 115 -5.22 -0.19 -13.07
N VAL A 116 -4.35 -0.52 -14.05
CA VAL A 116 -3.37 0.43 -14.60
C VAL A 116 -3.94 1.35 -15.66
N MET A 117 -4.99 0.93 -16.39
CA MET A 117 -5.55 1.66 -17.54
C MET A 117 -6.55 2.73 -17.08
N MET A 118 -6.06 3.73 -16.33
CA MET A 118 -6.88 4.83 -15.83
C MET A 118 -6.95 6.00 -16.82
N PRO A 119 -8.11 6.69 -16.93
CA PRO A 119 -8.25 7.87 -17.76
C PRO A 119 -7.46 9.06 -17.19
N THR A 120 -7.09 9.98 -18.08
CA THR A 120 -6.48 11.25 -17.69
C THR A 120 -7.38 11.99 -16.70
N GLY A 121 -6.81 12.43 -15.58
CA GLY A 121 -7.51 13.15 -14.51
C GLY A 121 -7.82 12.31 -13.28
N ILE A 122 -7.83 10.97 -13.39
CA ILE A 122 -8.06 10.04 -12.26
C ILE A 122 -6.89 9.06 -12.18
N PRO A 123 -5.73 9.47 -11.65
CA PRO A 123 -4.55 8.60 -11.59
C PRO A 123 -4.66 7.54 -10.50
N VAL A 124 -4.12 6.35 -10.78
CA VAL A 124 -3.85 5.29 -9.80
C VAL A 124 -2.40 4.85 -9.96
N ALA A 125 -1.60 4.93 -8.90
CA ALA A 125 -0.24 4.42 -8.89
C ALA A 125 -0.27 2.89 -8.76
N THR A 126 -0.11 2.18 -9.87
CA THR A 126 -0.22 0.71 -9.89
C THR A 126 1.14 0.06 -9.65
N VAL A 127 1.21 -0.84 -8.66
CA VAL A 127 2.39 -1.65 -8.35
C VAL A 127 2.30 -3.03 -9.01
N ALA A 128 3.33 -3.86 -8.84
CA ALA A 128 3.34 -5.22 -9.35
C ALA A 128 2.18 -6.08 -8.80
N ILE A 129 1.81 -7.13 -9.53
CA ILE A 129 0.84 -8.13 -9.06
C ILE A 129 1.28 -8.69 -7.70
N ASN A 130 0.37 -8.71 -6.71
CA ASN A 130 0.62 -9.07 -5.32
C ASN A 130 1.70 -8.22 -4.61
N GLY A 131 2.03 -7.05 -5.15
CA GLY A 131 3.11 -6.16 -4.69
C GLY A 131 2.75 -5.25 -3.52
N ALA A 132 1.92 -5.69 -2.58
CA ALA A 132 1.37 -4.86 -1.51
C ALA A 132 2.44 -4.25 -0.57
N GLY A 133 3.57 -4.94 -0.36
CA GLY A 133 4.70 -4.36 0.37
C GLY A 133 5.29 -3.12 -0.33
N ASN A 134 5.42 -3.15 -1.66
CA ASN A 134 5.84 -1.97 -2.44
C ASN A 134 4.76 -0.88 -2.47
N ALA A 135 3.49 -1.24 -2.42
CA ALA A 135 2.41 -0.26 -2.28
C ALA A 135 2.53 0.51 -0.95
N ALA A 136 2.80 -0.20 0.14
CA ALA A 136 3.04 0.42 1.43
C ALA A 136 4.29 1.31 1.42
N LEU A 137 5.41 0.84 0.86
CA LEU A 137 6.62 1.64 0.72
C LEU A 137 6.39 2.91 -0.10
N LEU A 138 5.63 2.84 -1.19
CA LEU A 138 5.28 4.02 -1.99
C LEU A 138 4.43 5.02 -1.19
N CYS A 139 3.45 4.55 -0.40
CA CYS A 139 2.70 5.41 0.51
C CYS A 139 3.63 6.05 1.57
N ILE A 140 4.55 5.28 2.14
CA ILE A 140 5.55 5.77 3.10
C ILE A 140 6.45 6.83 2.44
N GLU A 141 6.89 6.62 1.20
CA GLU A 141 7.68 7.60 0.43
C GLU A 141 6.91 8.91 0.22
N MET A 142 5.61 8.84 -0.07
CA MET A 142 4.75 10.03 -0.19
C MET A 142 4.65 10.79 1.14
N LEU A 143 4.45 10.10 2.26
CA LEU A 143 4.42 10.73 3.59
C LEU A 143 5.77 11.32 3.98
N ALA A 144 6.87 10.66 3.62
CA ALA A 144 8.24 11.08 3.90
C ALA A 144 8.65 12.39 3.20
N LEU A 145 7.90 12.86 2.21
CA LEU A 145 8.13 14.18 1.59
C LEU A 145 7.99 15.33 2.61
N SER A 146 7.19 15.13 3.65
CA SER A 146 6.97 16.10 4.73
C SER A 146 7.40 15.58 6.11
N ASP A 147 7.97 14.37 6.19
CA ASP A 147 8.42 13.73 7.43
C ASP A 147 9.91 13.30 7.33
N PRO A 148 10.84 14.10 7.87
CA PRO A 148 12.28 13.80 7.82
C PRO A 148 12.69 12.51 8.55
N GLU A 149 11.97 12.10 9.61
CA GLU A 149 12.27 10.85 10.33
C GLU A 149 11.90 9.66 9.45
N LEU A 150 10.76 9.71 8.80
CA LEU A 150 10.33 8.67 7.88
C LEU A 150 11.27 8.59 6.67
N ALA A 151 11.72 9.74 6.15
CA ALA A 151 12.72 9.79 5.08
C ALA A 151 14.07 9.16 5.49
N ALA A 152 14.51 9.38 6.73
CA ALA A 152 15.71 8.76 7.27
C ALA A 152 15.56 7.24 7.41
N LYS A 153 14.42 6.75 7.90
CA LYS A 153 14.11 5.31 7.98
C LYS A 153 14.14 4.63 6.61
N LEU A 154 13.58 5.26 5.58
CA LEU A 154 13.62 4.74 4.20
C LEU A 154 15.06 4.60 3.69
N LYS A 155 15.92 5.59 3.92
CA LYS A 155 17.35 5.53 3.53
C LYS A 155 18.07 4.41 4.27
N ALA A 156 17.88 4.29 5.59
CA ALA A 156 18.49 3.25 6.40
C ALA A 156 18.03 1.84 5.95
N ARG A 157 16.76 1.66 5.63
CA ARG A 157 16.23 0.39 5.10
C ARG A 157 16.89 0.02 3.77
N ARG A 158 17.02 0.95 2.82
CA ARG A 158 17.67 0.68 1.54
C ARG A 158 19.14 0.28 1.70
N GLU A 159 19.86 0.93 2.63
CA GLU A 159 21.25 0.55 2.91
C GLU A 159 21.33 -0.83 3.56
N ALA A 160 20.44 -1.16 4.50
CA ALA A 160 20.40 -2.49 5.10
C ALA A 160 20.10 -3.58 4.05
N ASP A 161 19.18 -3.33 3.12
CA ASP A 161 18.88 -4.29 2.05
C ASP A 161 20.05 -4.42 1.06
N ARG A 162 20.79 -3.33 0.78
CA ARG A 162 22.02 -3.37 -0.01
C ARG A 162 23.08 -4.27 0.67
N GLN A 163 23.31 -4.09 1.96
CA GLN A 163 24.28 -4.91 2.71
C GLN A 163 23.93 -6.39 2.68
N LYS A 164 22.66 -6.76 2.86
CA LYS A 164 22.21 -8.15 2.73
C LYS A 164 22.53 -8.77 1.37
N VAL A 165 22.43 -8.00 0.29
CA VAL A 165 22.78 -8.50 -1.06
C VAL A 165 24.28 -8.69 -1.19
N LEU A 166 25.10 -7.76 -0.69
CA LEU A 166 26.56 -7.87 -0.70
C LEU A 166 27.08 -9.07 0.10
N GLU A 167 26.48 -9.33 1.27
CA GLU A 167 26.80 -10.51 2.07
C GLU A 167 26.47 -11.81 1.33
N LYS A 168 25.30 -11.86 0.65
CA LYS A 168 24.95 -13.02 -0.18
C LYS A 168 25.92 -13.20 -1.34
N ASN A 169 26.32 -12.10 -2.01
CA ASN A 169 27.29 -12.14 -3.09
C ASN A 169 28.65 -12.69 -2.61
N ALA A 170 29.18 -12.14 -1.51
CA ALA A 170 30.45 -12.58 -0.95
C ALA A 170 30.47 -14.09 -0.63
N ARG A 171 29.35 -14.61 -0.12
CA ARG A 171 29.21 -16.06 0.14
C ARG A 171 29.27 -16.88 -1.16
N ILE A 172 28.56 -16.44 -2.20
CA ILE A 172 28.54 -17.13 -3.49
C ILE A 172 29.92 -17.06 -4.16
N GLU A 173 30.58 -15.90 -4.14
CA GLU A 173 31.94 -15.75 -4.69
C GLU A 173 32.95 -16.66 -3.97
N ALA A 174 32.88 -16.76 -2.65
CA ALA A 174 33.77 -17.65 -1.88
C ALA A 174 33.50 -19.14 -2.19
N GLU A 175 32.31 -19.52 -2.56
CA GLU A 175 31.97 -20.89 -2.93
C GLU A 175 32.42 -21.25 -4.35
N PHE A 176 32.25 -20.37 -5.31
CA PHE A 176 32.38 -20.68 -6.75
C PHE A 176 33.65 -20.11 -7.41
N ASN A 177 34.22 -18.99 -6.93
CA ASN A 177 35.39 -18.33 -7.55
C ASN A 177 36.69 -18.76 -6.85
N ARG A 178 37.07 -20.03 -7.07
CA ARG A 178 38.34 -20.63 -6.53
C ARG A 178 39.48 -20.56 -7.53
#